data_35059874e2c5eb4397812f62f5c3bafd
#
_entry.id   35059874e2c5eb4397812f62f5c3bafd
#
_cell.length_a   1.000
_cell.length_b   1.000
_cell.length_c   1.000
_cell.angle_alpha   90.00
_cell.angle_beta   90.00
_cell.angle_gamma   90.00
#
_symmetry.space_group_name_H-M   'P 1'
#
loop_
_entity.id
_entity.type
_entity.pdbx_description
1 polymer ?
#
loop_
_entity_poly.entity_id
_entity_poly.type
_entity_poly.pdbx_seq_one_letter_code
_entity_poly.pdbx_strand_id
1 'polypeptide(L)'
;MRQQLKFRQQRGISLFGLLFWGVLVAFVAVVGARVFPTVLEYYTIQGAINRIAKNNPATVPAVRQEFERIKQVEYSIQSIGGSDLVVSKDNDKLLISFAYERQIELAGPVFLLIKYQGQSQ
;
A
#
# COMPACT_ATOMS: atom_id res chain seq x y z
N MET A 1 -45.82 -3.54 -27.34
CA MET A 1 -45.21 -4.74 -27.90
C MET A 1 -43.75 -4.54 -28.26
N ARG A 2 -43.41 -3.49 -28.97
CA ARG A 2 -42.02 -3.16 -29.32
C ARG A 2 -41.14 -2.95 -28.09
N GLN A 3 -41.70 -2.33 -27.07
CA GLN A 3 -40.99 -2.12 -25.84
C GLN A 3 -40.66 -3.40 -25.10
N GLN A 4 -41.58 -4.38 -25.19
CA GLN A 4 -41.35 -5.68 -24.57
C GLN A 4 -40.24 -6.45 -25.28
N LEU A 5 -40.17 -6.34 -26.60
CA LEU A 5 -39.08 -6.97 -27.36
C LEU A 5 -37.73 -6.33 -27.05
N LYS A 6 -37.71 -5.03 -26.95
CA LYS A 6 -36.51 -4.32 -26.53
C LYS A 6 -36.10 -4.69 -25.09
N PHE A 7 -37.08 -4.88 -24.24
CA PHE A 7 -36.83 -5.28 -22.85
C PHE A 7 -36.19 -6.68 -22.80
N ARG A 8 -36.65 -7.60 -23.65
CA ARG A 8 -36.06 -8.94 -23.71
C ARG A 8 -34.62 -8.90 -24.20
N GLN A 9 -34.36 -8.10 -25.23
CA GLN A 9 -32.98 -7.93 -25.72
C GLN A 9 -32.10 -7.29 -24.70
N GLN A 10 -32.60 -6.30 -23.96
CA GLN A 10 -31.88 -5.67 -22.88
C GLN A 10 -31.60 -6.64 -21.75
N ARG A 11 -32.54 -7.56 -21.47
CA ARG A 11 -32.30 -8.58 -20.45
C ARG A 11 -31.16 -9.52 -20.85
N GLY A 12 -31.09 -9.93 -22.13
CA GLY A 12 -30.01 -10.76 -22.60
C GLY A 12 -28.66 -10.07 -22.49
N ILE A 13 -28.59 -8.83 -22.97
CA ILE A 13 -27.37 -8.01 -22.85
C ILE A 13 -27.07 -7.72 -21.38
N SER A 14 -28.11 -7.43 -20.61
CA SER A 14 -27.99 -7.14 -19.19
C SER A 14 -27.43 -8.33 -18.41
N LEU A 15 -27.81 -9.56 -18.79
CA LEU A 15 -27.31 -10.77 -18.13
C LEU A 15 -25.83 -10.96 -18.36
N PHE A 16 -25.36 -10.82 -19.60
CA PHE A 16 -23.93 -10.87 -19.90
C PHE A 16 -23.18 -9.70 -19.26
N GLY A 17 -23.76 -8.50 -19.34
CA GLY A 17 -23.19 -7.34 -18.71
C GLY A 17 -23.11 -7.48 -17.20
N LEU A 18 -24.17 -8.04 -16.60
CA LEU A 18 -24.19 -8.25 -15.15
C LEU A 18 -23.14 -9.27 -14.74
N LEU A 19 -23.00 -10.36 -15.51
CA LEU A 19 -21.98 -11.38 -15.25
C LEU A 19 -20.57 -10.79 -15.38
N PHE A 20 -20.33 -10.03 -16.45
CA PHE A 20 -19.05 -9.37 -16.67
C PHE A 20 -18.73 -8.40 -15.54
N TRP A 21 -19.69 -7.55 -15.16
CA TRP A 21 -19.52 -6.63 -14.06
C TRP A 21 -19.31 -7.33 -12.74
N GLY A 22 -20.02 -8.44 -12.51
CA GLY A 22 -19.85 -9.23 -11.31
C GLY A 22 -18.44 -9.79 -11.19
N VAL A 23 -17.91 -10.33 -12.28
CA VAL A 23 -16.52 -10.84 -12.30
C VAL A 23 -15.53 -9.70 -12.10
N LEU A 24 -15.75 -8.57 -12.77
CA LEU A 24 -14.88 -7.41 -12.64
C LEU A 24 -14.85 -6.88 -11.22
N VAL A 25 -16.02 -6.73 -10.59
CA VAL A 25 -16.13 -6.26 -9.21
C VAL A 25 -15.47 -7.23 -8.26
N ALA A 26 -15.68 -8.54 -8.45
CA ALA A 26 -15.05 -9.55 -7.61
C ALA A 26 -13.53 -9.50 -7.74
N PHE A 27 -13.02 -9.34 -8.95
CA PHE A 27 -11.59 -9.22 -9.19
C PHE A 27 -11.02 -7.99 -8.49
N VAL A 28 -11.66 -6.84 -8.66
CA VAL A 28 -11.23 -5.59 -8.02
C VAL A 28 -11.27 -5.73 -6.49
N ALA A 29 -12.31 -6.38 -5.96
CA ALA A 29 -12.43 -6.58 -4.52
C ALA A 29 -11.29 -7.44 -3.97
N VAL A 30 -10.93 -8.51 -4.67
CA VAL A 30 -9.83 -9.40 -4.24
C VAL A 30 -8.50 -8.66 -4.31
N VAL A 31 -8.24 -7.95 -5.41
CA VAL A 31 -7.01 -7.17 -5.56
C VAL A 31 -6.94 -6.10 -4.47
N GLY A 32 -8.03 -5.39 -4.25
CA GLY A 32 -8.08 -4.36 -3.21
C GLY A 32 -7.82 -4.93 -1.83
N ALA A 33 -8.39 -6.10 -1.52
CA ALA A 33 -8.18 -6.74 -0.23
C ALA A 33 -6.72 -7.15 -0.02
N ARG A 34 -6.01 -7.49 -1.09
CA ARG A 34 -4.60 -7.84 -1.00
C ARG A 34 -3.69 -6.61 -0.97
N VAL A 35 -4.07 -5.55 -1.65
CA VAL A 35 -3.31 -4.31 -1.70
C VAL A 35 -3.49 -3.49 -0.43
N PHE A 36 -4.67 -3.52 0.16
CA PHE A 36 -5.03 -2.68 1.29
C PHE A 36 -4.04 -2.77 2.47
N PRO A 37 -3.63 -3.97 2.92
CA PRO A 37 -2.64 -4.04 4.00
C PRO A 37 -1.30 -3.40 3.64
N THR A 38 -0.88 -3.47 2.37
CA THR A 38 0.39 -2.86 1.96
C THR A 38 0.31 -1.34 1.97
N VAL A 39 -0.86 -0.78 1.63
CA VAL A 39 -1.08 0.66 1.69
C VAL A 39 -1.08 1.13 3.13
N LEU A 40 -1.74 0.39 4.03
CA LEU A 40 -1.72 0.70 5.46
C LEU A 40 -0.29 0.67 6.00
N GLU A 41 0.49 -0.31 5.61
CA GLU A 41 1.89 -0.40 6.01
C GLU A 41 2.66 0.85 5.58
N TYR A 42 2.45 1.30 4.35
CA TYR A 42 3.10 2.50 3.84
C TYR A 42 2.78 3.72 4.72
N TYR A 43 1.50 3.93 5.01
CA TYR A 43 1.11 5.06 5.85
C TYR A 43 1.63 4.93 7.28
N THR A 44 1.69 3.72 7.81
CA THR A 44 2.23 3.48 9.14
C THR A 44 3.72 3.80 9.19
N ILE A 45 4.46 3.38 8.17
CA ILE A 45 5.90 3.68 8.05
C ILE A 45 6.09 5.20 7.93
N GLN A 46 5.32 5.85 7.07
CA GLN A 46 5.41 7.28 6.87
C GLN A 46 5.16 8.04 8.18
N GLY A 47 4.13 7.64 8.93
CA GLY A 47 3.85 8.23 10.23
C GLY A 47 4.97 8.01 11.25
N ALA A 48 5.57 6.81 11.22
CA ALA A 48 6.67 6.48 12.12
C ALA A 48 7.88 7.35 11.85
N ILE A 49 8.30 7.48 10.58
CA ILE A 49 9.48 8.28 10.26
C ILE A 49 9.24 9.77 10.50
N ASN A 50 8.01 10.25 10.29
CA ASN A 50 7.69 11.65 10.61
C ASN A 50 7.80 11.91 12.11
N ARG A 51 7.35 10.96 12.92
CA ARG A 51 7.44 11.07 14.39
C ARG A 51 8.88 11.05 14.85
N ILE A 52 9.69 10.17 14.28
CA ILE A 52 11.11 10.09 14.62
C ILE A 52 11.82 11.39 14.23
N ALA A 53 11.52 11.92 13.04
CA ALA A 53 12.13 13.15 12.57
C ALA A 53 11.78 14.34 13.47
N LYS A 54 10.54 14.38 13.99
CA LYS A 54 10.14 15.44 14.93
C LYS A 54 10.92 15.39 16.23
N ASN A 55 11.23 14.19 16.71
CA ASN A 55 12.01 14.02 17.93
C ASN A 55 13.48 14.31 17.73
N ASN A 56 13.91 14.43 16.49
CA ASN A 56 15.26 14.85 16.07
C ASN A 56 16.36 14.09 16.82
N PRO A 57 16.45 12.75 16.67
CA PRO A 57 17.52 12.00 17.32
C PRO A 57 18.89 12.46 16.83
N ALA A 58 19.88 12.36 17.71
CA ALA A 58 21.20 12.90 17.43
C ALA A 58 22.01 12.07 16.44
N THR A 59 21.75 10.77 16.35
CA THR A 59 22.58 9.85 15.56
C THR A 59 21.73 8.96 14.67
N VAL A 60 22.36 8.44 13.61
CA VAL A 60 21.70 7.49 12.71
C VAL A 60 21.30 6.20 13.45
N PRO A 61 22.17 5.60 14.29
CA PRO A 61 21.74 4.42 15.06
C PRO A 61 20.54 4.70 15.95
N ALA A 62 20.42 5.89 16.53
CA ALA A 62 19.27 6.24 17.35
C ALA A 62 17.98 6.25 16.53
N VAL A 63 18.03 6.76 15.30
CA VAL A 63 16.89 6.73 14.38
C VAL A 63 16.46 5.31 14.10
N ARG A 64 17.42 4.44 13.80
CA ARG A 64 17.14 3.05 13.46
C ARG A 64 16.58 2.26 14.64
N GLN A 65 17.11 2.50 15.83
CA GLN A 65 16.59 1.87 17.04
C GLN A 65 15.16 2.30 17.34
N GLU A 66 14.87 3.58 17.18
CA GLU A 66 13.54 4.11 17.40
C GLU A 66 12.54 3.48 16.42
N PHE A 67 12.95 3.34 15.17
CA PHE A 67 12.10 2.68 14.16
C PHE A 67 11.84 1.21 14.53
N GLU A 68 12.88 0.49 14.96
CA GLU A 68 12.71 -0.90 15.37
C GLU A 68 11.77 -1.03 16.56
N ARG A 69 11.82 -0.08 17.49
CA ARG A 69 10.92 -0.06 18.63
C ARG A 69 9.47 0.14 18.19
N ILE A 70 9.27 1.07 17.24
CA ILE A 70 7.93 1.30 16.68
C ILE A 70 7.44 0.06 15.94
N LYS A 71 8.31 -0.59 15.20
CA LYS A 71 7.98 -1.80 14.46
C LYS A 71 7.49 -2.92 15.37
N GLN A 72 8.05 -3.04 16.57
CA GLN A 72 7.61 -4.05 17.52
C GLN A 72 6.17 -3.83 17.99
N VAL A 73 5.72 -2.60 18.03
CA VAL A 73 4.36 -2.25 18.44
C VAL A 73 3.42 -2.26 17.23
N GLU A 74 3.89 -1.80 16.09
CA GLU A 74 3.09 -1.70 14.86
C GLU A 74 3.31 -2.95 14.00
N TYR A 75 2.45 -3.92 14.14
CA TYR A 75 2.59 -5.20 13.45
C TYR A 75 2.40 -5.08 11.94
N SER A 76 1.83 -3.98 11.46
CA SER A 76 1.67 -3.76 10.02
C SER A 76 2.99 -3.48 9.31
N ILE A 77 4.04 -3.07 10.04
CA ILE A 77 5.35 -2.82 9.45
C ILE A 77 6.10 -4.15 9.37
N GLN A 78 6.16 -4.73 8.19
CA GLN A 78 6.80 -6.02 7.96
C GLN A 78 7.84 -5.98 6.84
N SER A 79 7.72 -5.02 5.92
CA SER A 79 8.52 -5.00 4.70
C SER A 79 9.92 -4.45 4.90
N ILE A 80 10.10 -3.54 5.85
CA ILE A 80 11.39 -2.91 6.11
C ILE A 80 11.69 -2.90 7.60
N GLY A 81 12.97 -2.74 7.91
CA GLY A 81 13.46 -2.54 9.26
C GLY A 81 14.24 -1.24 9.36
N GLY A 82 14.76 -0.95 10.54
CA GLY A 82 15.53 0.27 10.76
C GLY A 82 16.76 0.39 9.87
N SER A 83 17.36 -0.75 9.49
CA SER A 83 18.54 -0.77 8.62
C SER A 83 18.21 -0.37 7.17
N ASP A 84 16.94 -0.43 6.78
CA ASP A 84 16.52 -0.06 5.43
C ASP A 84 16.25 1.43 5.27
N LEU A 85 16.29 2.17 6.37
CA LEU A 85 16.09 3.61 6.35
C LEU A 85 17.36 4.32 5.90
N VAL A 86 17.18 5.31 5.02
CA VAL A 86 18.28 6.19 4.63
C VAL A 86 18.11 7.48 5.41
N VAL A 87 19.13 7.79 6.24
CA VAL A 87 19.08 8.94 7.12
C VAL A 87 20.14 9.95 6.67
N SER A 88 19.71 11.18 6.46
CA SER A 88 20.62 12.26 6.10
C SER A 88 20.22 13.52 6.84
N LYS A 89 21.18 14.47 6.95
CA LYS A 89 20.90 15.78 7.50
C LYS A 89 21.05 16.81 6.40
N ASP A 90 20.06 17.66 6.27
CA ASP A 90 20.06 18.76 5.33
C ASP A 90 19.66 20.01 6.09
N ASN A 91 20.56 21.02 6.17
CA ASN A 91 20.34 22.27 6.90
C ASN A 91 19.88 22.03 8.34
N ASP A 92 20.57 21.12 9.05
CA ASP A 92 20.28 20.74 10.43
C ASP A 92 18.93 20.04 10.60
N LYS A 93 18.25 19.75 9.50
CA LYS A 93 17.03 18.95 9.54
C LYS A 93 17.36 17.49 9.24
N LEU A 94 16.80 16.63 10.06
CA LEU A 94 16.92 15.19 9.87
C LEU A 94 15.95 14.75 8.78
N LEU A 95 16.50 14.16 7.73
CA LEU A 95 15.71 13.61 6.64
C LEU A 95 15.82 12.10 6.66
N ILE A 96 14.69 11.43 6.83
CA ILE A 96 14.61 9.97 6.82
C ILE A 96 13.82 9.58 5.59
N SER A 97 14.40 8.72 4.77
CA SER A 97 13.72 8.22 3.58
C SER A 97 13.72 6.70 3.55
N PHE A 98 12.77 6.15 2.81
CA PHE A 98 12.66 4.71 2.64
C PHE A 98 12.16 4.40 1.25
N ALA A 99 12.49 3.22 0.77
CA ALA A 99 11.96 2.68 -0.48
C ALA A 99 11.91 1.17 -0.37
N TYR A 100 10.81 0.58 -0.84
CA TYR A 100 10.67 -0.87 -0.84
C TYR A 100 9.64 -1.27 -1.90
N GLU A 101 9.61 -2.56 -2.18
CA GLU A 101 8.70 -3.12 -3.17
C GLU A 101 7.87 -4.22 -2.53
N ARG A 102 6.60 -4.31 -2.95
CA ARG A 102 5.71 -5.38 -2.55
C ARG A 102 5.19 -6.09 -3.80
N GLN A 103 5.34 -7.40 -3.80
CA GLN A 103 4.80 -8.25 -4.85
C GLN A 103 3.51 -8.89 -4.36
N ILE A 104 2.45 -8.73 -5.14
CA ILE A 104 1.15 -9.29 -4.80
C ILE A 104 0.78 -10.29 -5.90
N GLU A 105 0.59 -11.54 -5.51
CA GLU A 105 0.17 -12.57 -6.43
C GLU A 105 -1.30 -12.35 -6.79
N LEU A 106 -1.58 -12.20 -8.07
CA LEU A 106 -2.94 -12.02 -8.56
C LEU A 106 -3.53 -13.34 -9.04
N ALA A 107 -2.85 -14.00 -9.96
CA ALA A 107 -3.32 -15.26 -10.49
C ALA A 107 -2.14 -15.99 -11.15
N GLY A 108 -1.78 -17.15 -10.63
CA GLY A 108 -0.71 -17.97 -11.19
C GLY A 108 0.59 -17.20 -11.38
N PRO A 109 1.08 -17.06 -12.62
CA PRO A 109 2.35 -16.37 -12.85
C PRO A 109 2.26 -14.85 -12.89
N VAL A 110 1.06 -14.29 -12.72
CA VAL A 110 0.84 -12.84 -12.79
C VAL A 110 0.93 -12.25 -11.40
N PHE A 111 1.84 -11.28 -11.24
CA PHE A 111 2.07 -10.57 -9.99
C PHE A 111 1.92 -9.08 -10.20
N LEU A 112 1.41 -8.40 -9.18
CA LEU A 112 1.38 -6.95 -9.15
C LEU A 112 2.56 -6.48 -8.31
N LEU A 113 3.43 -5.68 -8.92
CA LEU A 113 4.58 -5.10 -8.23
C LEU A 113 4.25 -3.65 -7.87
N ILE A 114 4.27 -3.35 -6.59
CA ILE A 114 4.03 -2.00 -6.10
C ILE A 114 5.32 -1.48 -5.47
N LYS A 115 5.79 -0.35 -5.95
CA LYS A 115 6.96 0.32 -5.41
C LYS A 115 6.52 1.46 -4.51
N TYR A 116 6.96 1.38 -3.27
CA TYR A 116 6.67 2.41 -2.27
C TYR A 116 7.94 3.18 -1.93
N GLN A 117 7.81 4.47 -1.83
CA GLN A 117 8.90 5.33 -1.39
C GLN A 117 8.32 6.55 -0.68
N GLY A 118 9.06 7.04 0.28
CA GLY A 118 8.64 8.21 1.03
C GLY A 118 9.79 8.79 1.81
N GLN A 119 9.55 9.98 2.37
CA GLN A 119 10.53 10.67 3.18
C GLN A 119 9.83 11.45 4.27
N SER A 120 10.55 11.73 5.34
CA SER A 120 10.03 12.51 6.45
C SER A 120 9.80 13.96 6.03
N GLN A 121 8.76 14.55 6.61
CA GLN A 121 8.38 15.94 6.35
C GLN A 121 8.68 16.82 7.54
#